data_3407e14995415946a46e4afb6a779997
#
_entry.id   3407e14995415946a46e4afb6a779997
#
_cell.length_a   1.000
_cell.length_b   1.000
_cell.length_c   1.000
_cell.angle_alpha   90.00
_cell.angle_beta   90.00
_cell.angle_gamma   90.00
#
_symmetry.space_group_name_H-M   'P 1'
#
loop_
_entity.id
_entity.type
_entity.pdbx_description
1 polymer ?
#
loop_
_entity_poly.entity_id
_entity_poly.type
_entity_poly.pdbx_seq_one_letter_code
_entity_poly.pdbx_strand_id
1 'polypeptide(L)'
;MANRIIPIETKVKVMQECLCLVNVERVAARDGVSTGIVYYWFNQKLKPALGDLLANETPGPQPQSSPVGEVPEPIPEGRPMVCDKCGGTRIWKNGTYEVINWVWLLTVGWLVGLHRILIQRWRCAQCGHELTSAEQKWQAEARRVWWQQVRRSIGLSRFKLGLSVRKTQVLIAFQYGRTVSVGFVQRQTQLIGQRAQDVLERLSLCRQKVARFLLFDETFPKLGKRAYRLGVVICEHGLIRSVRTLRRKAQDIPAQLGAVVREYYQPKFFLTDLDVSYGKYKEQAGLALQHLRDVVHLMRQIIRLFDDAVREVTLDVPKGLPHKERKKQRALKQRLLRKRLRPILAVALRAFAPGYESVCVLMLEGVVSQLRDPVLILQTASVRRLAKRLDRFVKKHGPAINTLLELAVTEGTPKTTNALESKNGIFKPFSRLAKSFLLATGQAFFAGVALMENFDVKCRGIHQGTSAIQRAGINLDDLGAADFFSAVGLDRPQISLAVLT
;
A
#
# COMPACT_ATOMS: atom_id res chain seq x y z
N MET A 1 26.14 22.00 5.41
CA MET A 1 26.00 21.02 6.51
C MET A 1 27.10 20.01 6.37
N ALA A 2 28.03 19.91 7.36
CA ALA A 2 29.17 19.01 7.31
C ALA A 2 28.65 17.56 7.22
N ASN A 3 29.23 16.77 6.30
CA ASN A 3 28.97 15.34 6.19
C ASN A 3 29.42 14.64 7.49
N ARG A 4 28.47 14.44 8.40
CA ARG A 4 28.73 13.66 9.62
C ARG A 4 29.03 12.22 9.19
N ILE A 5 30.26 11.77 9.40
CA ILE A 5 30.64 10.38 9.20
C ILE A 5 29.94 9.56 10.26
N ILE A 6 28.93 8.78 9.84
CA ILE A 6 28.18 7.91 10.74
C ILE A 6 28.99 6.62 10.92
N PRO A 7 29.32 6.21 12.18
CA PRO A 7 30.05 4.98 12.47
C PRO A 7 29.36 3.75 11.88
N ILE A 8 30.14 2.72 11.52
CA ILE A 8 29.62 1.52 10.85
C ILE A 8 28.68 0.74 11.78
N GLU A 9 28.96 0.74 13.09
CA GLU A 9 28.15 0.12 14.12
C GLU A 9 26.76 0.75 14.19
N THR A 10 26.68 2.09 14.13
CA THR A 10 25.43 2.84 14.08
C THR A 10 24.64 2.49 12.81
N LYS A 11 25.32 2.37 11.65
CA LYS A 11 24.68 1.99 10.39
C LYS A 11 24.07 0.59 10.49
N VAL A 12 24.85 -0.38 10.99
CA VAL A 12 24.40 -1.77 11.17
C VAL A 12 23.23 -1.83 12.14
N LYS A 13 23.34 -1.16 13.30
CA LYS A 13 22.26 -1.10 14.31
C LYS A 13 20.96 -0.52 13.73
N VAL A 14 21.03 0.65 13.08
CA VAL A 14 19.87 1.30 12.45
C VAL A 14 19.24 0.41 11.39
N MET A 15 20.05 -0.26 10.56
CA MET A 15 19.55 -1.17 9.54
C MET A 15 18.88 -2.39 10.14
N GLN A 16 19.47 -3.01 11.17
CA GLN A 16 18.90 -4.16 11.88
C GLN A 16 17.57 -3.80 12.55
N GLU A 17 17.51 -2.68 13.24
CA GLU A 17 16.30 -2.21 13.90
C GLU A 17 15.21 -1.80 12.89
N CYS A 18 15.57 -1.19 11.77
CA CYS A 18 14.62 -0.91 10.68
C CYS A 18 14.06 -2.19 10.06
N LEU A 19 14.83 -3.27 10.04
CA LEU A 19 14.37 -4.59 9.58
C LEU A 19 13.46 -5.28 10.61
N CYS A 20 13.71 -5.05 11.91
CA CYS A 20 12.93 -5.64 13.01
C CYS A 20 11.70 -4.82 13.40
N LEU A 21 11.81 -3.50 13.34
CA LEU A 21 10.77 -2.56 13.73
C LEU A 21 10.16 -1.96 12.46
N VAL A 22 8.95 -2.26 12.15
CA VAL A 22 8.16 -1.83 10.96
C VAL A 22 8.25 -0.32 10.61
N ASN A 23 9.01 0.47 11.35
CA ASN A 23 9.07 1.93 11.23
C ASN A 23 10.51 2.46 11.06
N VAL A 24 11.00 2.40 9.81
CA VAL A 24 12.31 2.94 9.38
C VAL A 24 12.49 4.40 9.81
N GLU A 25 11.43 5.20 9.74
CA GLU A 25 11.48 6.63 10.01
C GLU A 25 11.63 6.92 11.50
N ARG A 26 10.97 6.13 12.36
CA ARG A 26 11.09 6.26 13.83
C ARG A 26 12.48 5.88 14.32
N VAL A 27 13.04 4.80 13.79
CA VAL A 27 14.41 4.37 14.12
C VAL A 27 15.42 5.41 13.63
N ALA A 28 15.28 5.86 12.39
CA ALA A 28 16.13 6.88 11.80
C ALA A 28 16.10 8.19 12.61
N ALA A 29 14.91 8.63 13.02
CA ALA A 29 14.72 9.84 13.84
C ALA A 29 15.35 9.71 15.23
N ARG A 30 15.19 8.54 15.90
CA ARG A 30 15.77 8.28 17.22
C ARG A 30 17.30 8.31 17.18
N ASP A 31 17.90 7.71 16.16
CA ASP A 31 19.35 7.62 16.03
C ASP A 31 19.96 8.84 15.26
N GLY A 32 19.15 9.89 15.01
CA GLY A 32 19.60 11.13 14.38
C GLY A 32 20.05 10.98 12.93
N VAL A 33 19.56 9.94 12.23
CA VAL A 33 19.88 9.62 10.85
C VAL A 33 18.73 10.01 9.95
N SER A 34 18.99 10.65 8.80
CA SER A 34 17.90 10.93 7.86
C SER A 34 17.36 9.65 7.23
N THR A 35 16.05 9.54 7.06
CA THR A 35 15.40 8.43 6.35
C THR A 35 15.95 8.23 4.94
N GLY A 36 16.30 9.32 4.25
CA GLY A 36 16.93 9.25 2.93
C GLY A 36 18.28 8.52 2.96
N ILE A 37 19.09 8.71 4.02
CA ILE A 37 20.36 8.00 4.22
C ILE A 37 20.10 6.52 4.50
N VAL A 38 19.11 6.16 5.30
CA VAL A 38 18.76 4.76 5.56
C VAL A 38 18.31 4.06 4.27
N TYR A 39 17.44 4.68 3.47
CA TYR A 39 17.06 4.17 2.15
C TYR A 39 18.22 4.11 1.17
N TYR A 40 19.15 5.05 1.23
CA TYR A 40 20.39 5.02 0.44
C TYR A 40 21.26 3.80 0.83
N TRP A 41 21.43 3.52 2.12
CA TRP A 41 22.17 2.34 2.58
C TRP A 41 21.50 1.05 2.11
N PHE A 42 20.18 0.95 2.21
CA PHE A 42 19.44 -0.19 1.68
C PHE A 42 19.64 -0.36 0.16
N ASN A 43 19.60 0.72 -0.59
CA ASN A 43 19.66 0.64 -2.04
C ASN A 43 21.10 0.53 -2.58
N GLN A 44 22.07 1.17 -1.95
CA GLN A 44 23.43 1.25 -2.47
C GLN A 44 24.43 0.29 -1.80
N LYS A 45 24.22 -0.08 -0.56
CA LYS A 45 25.14 -0.97 0.18
C LYS A 45 24.62 -2.40 0.32
N LEU A 46 23.35 -2.58 0.69
CA LEU A 46 22.76 -3.92 0.72
C LEU A 46 22.52 -4.47 -0.69
N LYS A 47 22.12 -3.63 -1.65
CA LYS A 47 21.78 -4.06 -2.99
C LYS A 47 22.98 -4.60 -3.79
N PRO A 48 24.18 -4.00 -3.77
CA PRO A 48 25.39 -4.61 -4.36
C PRO A 48 25.83 -5.86 -3.61
N ALA A 49 25.95 -5.80 -2.26
CA ALA A 49 26.34 -6.96 -1.45
C ALA A 49 25.39 -8.16 -1.60
N LEU A 50 24.10 -7.91 -1.78
CA LEU A 50 23.09 -8.93 -2.09
C LEU A 50 23.20 -9.40 -3.55
N GLY A 51 23.61 -8.51 -4.47
CA GLY A 51 23.90 -8.85 -5.88
C GLY A 51 25.11 -9.78 -6.00
N ASP A 52 26.17 -9.48 -5.28
CA ASP A 52 27.39 -10.27 -5.25
C ASP A 52 27.19 -11.65 -4.59
N LEU A 53 26.39 -11.72 -3.52
CA LEU A 53 25.95 -12.98 -2.92
C LEU A 53 25.10 -13.82 -3.88
N LEU A 54 24.24 -13.19 -4.69
CA LEU A 54 23.40 -13.87 -5.69
C LEU A 54 24.18 -14.26 -6.96
N ALA A 55 25.22 -13.50 -7.33
CA ALA A 55 26.05 -13.79 -8.49
C ALA A 55 27.04 -14.94 -8.21
N ASN A 56 27.43 -15.11 -6.95
CA ASN A 56 28.33 -16.19 -6.52
C ASN A 56 27.61 -17.52 -6.21
N GLU A 57 26.29 -17.56 -6.23
CA GLU A 57 25.52 -18.82 -6.23
C GLU A 57 25.43 -19.40 -7.64
N THR A 58 26.57 -19.75 -8.27
CA THR A 58 26.61 -20.91 -9.17
C THR A 58 26.28 -22.13 -8.32
N PRO A 59 25.54 -23.14 -8.83
CA PRO A 59 25.34 -24.38 -8.12
C PRO A 59 26.71 -25.02 -7.87
N GLY A 60 27.28 -24.65 -6.74
CA GLY A 60 28.50 -25.26 -6.26
C GLY A 60 28.25 -26.73 -5.97
N PRO A 61 29.29 -27.57 -6.05
CA PRO A 61 29.21 -28.98 -5.68
C PRO A 61 28.56 -29.09 -4.30
N GLN A 62 27.78 -30.13 -4.10
CA GLN A 62 27.14 -30.46 -2.82
C GLN A 62 28.11 -30.16 -1.68
N PRO A 63 27.70 -29.48 -0.61
CA PRO A 63 28.59 -29.11 0.45
C PRO A 63 29.31 -30.36 0.93
N GLN A 64 30.60 -30.41 0.65
CA GLN A 64 31.49 -31.32 1.30
C GLN A 64 31.31 -31.09 2.78
N SER A 65 31.05 -32.13 3.51
CA SER A 65 30.93 -32.16 4.97
C SER A 65 31.96 -31.21 5.58
N SER A 66 31.50 -30.09 6.13
CA SER A 66 32.33 -29.25 6.98
C SER A 66 32.99 -30.08 8.05
N PRO A 67 34.24 -29.79 8.44
CA PRO A 67 34.92 -30.59 9.43
C PRO A 67 34.05 -30.71 10.68
N VAL A 68 33.90 -31.93 11.11
CA VAL A 68 33.12 -32.39 12.28
C VAL A 68 33.59 -31.59 13.49
N GLY A 69 32.90 -30.52 13.80
CA GLY A 69 32.92 -29.91 15.11
C GLY A 69 31.86 -30.62 15.94
N GLU A 70 32.29 -31.24 16.97
CA GLU A 70 31.57 -31.82 18.11
C GLU A 70 30.40 -32.73 17.75
N VAL A 71 30.57 -33.99 18.12
CA VAL A 71 29.48 -35.01 18.18
C VAL A 71 28.36 -34.40 19.01
N PRO A 72 27.12 -34.32 18.49
CA PRO A 72 26.01 -33.80 19.27
C PRO A 72 25.86 -34.66 20.54
N GLU A 73 25.87 -34.00 21.72
CA GLU A 73 25.55 -34.69 22.96
C GLU A 73 24.19 -35.36 22.84
N PRO A 74 24.08 -36.66 23.18
CA PRO A 74 22.80 -37.32 23.18
C PRO A 74 21.92 -36.68 24.26
N ILE A 75 20.77 -36.19 23.87
CA ILE A 75 19.76 -35.67 24.80
C ILE A 75 19.32 -36.80 25.73
N PRO A 76 19.24 -36.56 27.05
CA PRO A 76 18.80 -37.57 27.99
C PRO A 76 17.47 -38.19 27.57
N GLU A 77 17.39 -39.50 27.54
CA GLU A 77 16.24 -40.26 27.03
C GLU A 77 15.02 -40.14 27.96
N GLY A 78 14.22 -39.11 27.80
CA GLY A 78 12.91 -39.05 28.44
C GLY A 78 11.88 -39.89 27.66
N ARG A 79 11.77 -41.18 27.95
CA ARG A 79 10.70 -42.02 27.38
C ARG A 79 9.35 -41.54 27.92
N PRO A 80 8.38 -41.19 27.04
CA PRO A 80 7.03 -40.90 27.50
C PRO A 80 6.45 -42.13 28.22
N MET A 81 5.93 -41.96 29.42
CA MET A 81 5.38 -43.07 30.22
C MET A 81 4.00 -43.50 29.72
N VAL A 82 3.23 -42.56 29.16
CA VAL A 82 1.83 -42.73 28.75
C VAL A 82 1.58 -42.00 27.43
N CYS A 83 0.79 -42.59 26.58
CA CYS A 83 0.33 -41.90 25.34
C CYS A 83 -0.70 -40.83 25.69
N ASP A 84 -0.44 -39.60 25.28
CA ASP A 84 -1.31 -38.44 25.49
C ASP A 84 -2.65 -38.51 24.72
N LYS A 85 -2.73 -39.42 23.72
CA LYS A 85 -3.97 -39.57 22.92
C LYS A 85 -4.90 -40.70 23.47
N CYS A 86 -4.35 -41.81 23.90
CA CYS A 86 -5.16 -42.98 24.28
C CYS A 86 -4.84 -43.54 25.68
N GLY A 87 -3.93 -42.94 26.43
CA GLY A 87 -3.52 -43.44 27.76
C GLY A 87 -2.69 -44.72 27.75
N GLY A 88 -2.36 -45.26 26.58
CA GLY A 88 -1.60 -46.51 26.48
C GLY A 88 -0.17 -46.39 26.97
N THR A 89 0.34 -47.42 27.67
CA THR A 89 1.69 -47.46 28.25
C THR A 89 2.73 -48.12 27.34
N ARG A 90 2.30 -48.82 26.29
CA ARG A 90 3.21 -49.47 25.34
C ARG A 90 3.67 -48.45 24.30
N ILE A 91 4.87 -47.90 24.47
CA ILE A 91 5.47 -46.89 23.61
C ILE A 91 6.80 -47.42 23.09
N TRP A 92 6.98 -47.35 21.75
CA TRP A 92 8.14 -47.83 21.05
C TRP A 92 9.00 -46.70 20.53
N LYS A 93 10.32 -46.91 20.44
CA LYS A 93 11.20 -46.00 19.70
C LYS A 93 10.84 -46.06 18.21
N ASN A 94 10.60 -44.90 17.58
CA ASN A 94 10.22 -44.79 16.18
C ASN A 94 11.28 -43.99 15.38
N GLY A 95 12.54 -44.32 15.58
CA GLY A 95 13.67 -43.68 14.92
C GLY A 95 14.02 -42.31 15.49
N THR A 96 15.14 -41.79 15.02
CA THR A 96 15.63 -40.48 15.34
C THR A 96 15.64 -39.61 14.07
N TYR A 97 15.46 -38.32 14.22
CA TYR A 97 15.70 -37.38 13.14
C TYR A 97 16.49 -36.16 13.64
N GLU A 98 17.31 -35.62 12.78
CA GLU A 98 18.13 -34.46 13.09
C GLU A 98 17.33 -33.18 12.86
N VAL A 99 17.33 -32.29 13.84
CA VAL A 99 16.78 -30.95 13.74
C VAL A 99 17.89 -29.94 13.99
N ILE A 100 18.02 -29.04 13.05
CA ILE A 100 18.88 -27.87 13.23
C ILE A 100 18.06 -26.81 13.95
N ASN A 101 18.37 -26.61 15.24
CA ASN A 101 17.73 -25.58 16.03
C ASN A 101 18.59 -24.34 16.16
N TRP A 102 17.95 -23.21 16.04
CA TRP A 102 18.51 -21.92 16.35
C TRP A 102 18.08 -21.55 17.77
N VAL A 103 19.04 -21.45 18.68
CA VAL A 103 18.74 -20.96 20.01
C VAL A 103 18.68 -19.45 19.98
N TRP A 104 17.48 -18.91 20.18
CA TRP A 104 17.29 -17.48 20.42
C TRP A 104 17.64 -17.17 21.87
N LEU A 105 18.72 -16.41 22.10
CA LEU A 105 18.85 -15.70 23.35
C LEU A 105 17.88 -14.53 23.36
N LEU A 106 16.75 -14.74 24.00
CA LEU A 106 15.61 -13.82 24.10
C LEU A 106 15.94 -12.45 24.68
N THR A 107 17.05 -12.31 25.39
CA THR A 107 17.48 -11.08 26.05
C THR A 107 18.15 -10.07 25.15
N VAL A 108 18.69 -10.47 24.00
CA VAL A 108 19.54 -9.60 23.15
C VAL A 108 19.14 -9.58 21.66
N GLY A 109 18.19 -10.40 21.22
CA GLY A 109 17.77 -10.43 19.81
C GLY A 109 18.80 -11.00 18.84
N TRP A 110 19.81 -11.74 19.32
CA TRP A 110 20.90 -12.29 18.51
C TRP A 110 20.76 -13.81 18.38
N LEU A 111 21.02 -14.32 17.18
CA LEU A 111 21.21 -15.75 16.93
C LEU A 111 22.57 -16.19 17.48
N VAL A 112 22.57 -16.99 18.51
CA VAL A 112 23.80 -17.47 19.16
C VAL A 112 23.98 -18.97 18.90
N GLY A 113 24.26 -19.34 17.68
CA GLY A 113 24.75 -20.67 17.34
C GLY A 113 23.72 -21.62 16.72
N LEU A 114 24.23 -22.50 15.89
CA LEU A 114 23.54 -23.65 15.29
C LEU A 114 23.72 -24.85 16.21
N HIS A 115 22.63 -25.31 16.83
CA HIS A 115 22.67 -26.57 17.53
C HIS A 115 22.01 -27.67 16.68
N ARG A 116 22.73 -28.73 16.41
CA ARG A 116 22.19 -29.96 15.85
C ARG A 116 21.64 -30.80 16.95
N ILE A 117 20.36 -31.07 16.94
CA ILE A 117 19.72 -31.87 17.98
C ILE A 117 19.12 -33.11 17.36
N LEU A 118 19.48 -34.27 17.87
CA LEU A 118 18.87 -35.53 17.51
C LEU A 118 17.60 -35.72 18.33
N ILE A 119 16.46 -35.78 17.66
CA ILE A 119 15.17 -35.97 18.30
C ILE A 119 14.74 -37.42 18.21
N GLN A 120 14.52 -38.06 19.36
CA GLN A 120 13.94 -39.39 19.44
C GLN A 120 12.43 -39.31 19.22
N ARG A 121 11.92 -40.05 18.24
CA ARG A 121 10.47 -40.25 18.07
C ARG A 121 10.04 -41.50 18.82
N TRP A 122 8.83 -41.41 19.34
CA TRP A 122 8.16 -42.53 20.00
C TRP A 122 6.80 -42.75 19.30
N ARG A 123 6.34 -44.00 19.33
CA ARG A 123 5.04 -44.34 18.77
C ARG A 123 4.27 -45.23 19.74
N CYS A 124 3.01 -44.90 19.96
CA CYS A 124 2.12 -45.71 20.76
C CYS A 124 1.75 -46.99 20.01
N ALA A 125 1.94 -48.14 20.66
CA ALA A 125 1.59 -49.44 20.08
C ALA A 125 0.07 -49.64 19.92
N GLN A 126 -0.74 -48.96 20.75
CA GLN A 126 -2.19 -49.13 20.71
C GLN A 126 -2.88 -48.27 19.65
N CYS A 127 -2.53 -47.00 19.54
CA CYS A 127 -3.24 -46.08 18.65
C CYS A 127 -2.38 -45.55 17.49
N GLY A 128 -1.11 -45.95 17.41
CA GLY A 128 -0.19 -45.51 16.38
C GLY A 128 0.22 -44.02 16.47
N HIS A 129 -0.20 -43.31 17.52
CA HIS A 129 0.13 -41.91 17.73
C HIS A 129 1.62 -41.69 17.89
N GLU A 130 2.19 -40.70 17.21
CA GLU A 130 3.58 -40.30 17.41
C GLU A 130 3.71 -39.39 18.63
N LEU A 131 4.60 -39.74 19.52
CA LEU A 131 4.85 -39.05 20.78
C LEU A 131 6.21 -38.36 20.74
N THR A 132 6.26 -37.20 21.37
CA THR A 132 7.48 -36.44 21.56
C THR A 132 7.72 -36.19 23.05
N SER A 133 8.97 -36.16 23.49
CA SER A 133 9.32 -35.80 24.88
C SER A 133 8.95 -34.34 25.20
N ALA A 134 8.95 -33.94 26.47
CA ALA A 134 8.71 -32.54 26.88
C ALA A 134 9.69 -31.57 26.21
N GLU A 135 10.93 -31.98 26.10
CA GLU A 135 12.00 -31.27 25.44
C GLU A 135 11.72 -31.10 23.93
N GLN A 136 11.09 -32.08 23.30
CA GLN A 136 10.66 -32.05 21.92
C GLN A 136 9.44 -31.11 21.72
N LYS A 137 8.56 -30.99 22.72
CA LYS A 137 7.47 -29.98 22.70
C LYS A 137 8.05 -28.56 22.68
N TRP A 138 9.07 -28.30 23.49
CA TRP A 138 9.77 -27.02 23.50
C TRP A 138 10.43 -26.73 22.15
N GLN A 139 11.09 -27.71 21.54
CA GLN A 139 11.70 -27.54 20.20
C GLN A 139 10.67 -27.35 19.10
N ALA A 140 9.53 -28.04 19.19
CA ALA A 140 8.42 -27.81 18.26
C ALA A 140 7.87 -26.38 18.38
N GLU A 141 7.77 -25.87 19.61
CA GLU A 141 7.35 -24.51 19.91
C GLU A 141 8.38 -23.49 19.39
N ALA A 142 9.67 -23.68 19.66
CA ALA A 142 10.73 -22.82 19.13
C ALA A 142 10.73 -22.79 17.59
N ARG A 143 10.47 -23.94 16.95
CA ARG A 143 10.32 -24.04 15.50
C ARG A 143 9.07 -23.31 15.01
N ARG A 144 7.96 -23.39 15.73
CA ARG A 144 6.72 -22.65 15.44
C ARG A 144 6.98 -21.15 15.50
N VAL A 145 7.63 -20.68 16.55
CA VAL A 145 8.03 -19.27 16.75
C VAL A 145 8.91 -18.79 15.59
N TRP A 146 9.91 -19.57 15.22
CA TRP A 146 10.80 -19.23 14.10
C TRP A 146 10.02 -19.09 12.79
N TRP A 147 9.14 -20.01 12.45
CA TRP A 147 8.31 -19.93 11.24
C TRP A 147 7.37 -18.73 11.27
N GLN A 148 6.84 -18.36 12.41
CA GLN A 148 6.03 -17.15 12.54
C GLN A 148 6.87 -15.90 12.27
N GLN A 149 8.08 -15.80 12.80
CA GLN A 149 8.99 -14.69 12.54
C GLN A 149 9.37 -14.60 11.04
N VAL A 150 9.68 -15.72 10.42
CA VAL A 150 9.95 -15.76 8.96
C VAL A 150 8.73 -15.27 8.17
N ARG A 151 7.52 -15.69 8.52
CA ARG A 151 6.28 -15.22 7.86
C ARG A 151 6.07 -13.72 8.07
N ARG A 152 6.31 -13.19 9.26
CA ARG A 152 6.27 -11.74 9.55
C ARG A 152 7.29 -10.99 8.69
N SER A 153 8.53 -11.48 8.60
CA SER A 153 9.55 -10.90 7.75
C SER A 153 9.16 -10.91 6.27
N ILE A 154 8.50 -11.98 5.79
CA ILE A 154 7.93 -12.01 4.44
C ILE A 154 6.87 -10.92 4.28
N GLY A 155 5.93 -10.81 5.22
CA GLY A 155 4.89 -9.80 5.20
C GLY A 155 5.46 -8.39 5.13
N LEU A 156 6.42 -8.06 6.01
CA LEU A 156 7.10 -6.78 6.02
C LEU A 156 7.81 -6.49 4.69
N SER A 157 8.62 -7.46 4.23
CA SER A 157 9.42 -7.32 3.02
C SER A 157 8.57 -7.11 1.78
N ARG A 158 7.45 -7.83 1.68
CA ARG A 158 6.58 -7.81 0.51
C ARG A 158 5.63 -6.63 0.50
N PHE A 159 4.96 -6.32 1.61
CA PHE A 159 3.86 -5.36 1.64
C PHE A 159 4.28 -3.96 2.12
N LYS A 160 5.36 -3.84 2.89
CA LYS A 160 5.88 -2.54 3.33
C LYS A 160 7.09 -2.10 2.51
N LEU A 161 8.10 -2.96 2.38
CA LEU A 161 9.36 -2.61 1.73
C LEU A 161 9.32 -2.80 0.21
N GLY A 162 8.32 -3.48 -0.34
CA GLY A 162 8.20 -3.70 -1.78
C GLY A 162 9.36 -4.51 -2.37
N LEU A 163 9.89 -5.49 -1.64
CA LEU A 163 10.95 -6.34 -2.15
C LEU A 163 10.39 -7.42 -3.10
N SER A 164 11.15 -7.78 -4.13
CA SER A 164 10.81 -8.93 -4.98
C SER A 164 10.88 -10.24 -4.17
N VAL A 165 10.27 -11.32 -4.67
CA VAL A 165 10.30 -12.64 -4.01
C VAL A 165 11.74 -13.09 -3.75
N ARG A 166 12.62 -12.98 -4.75
CA ARG A 166 14.05 -13.34 -4.62
C ARG A 166 14.77 -12.49 -3.58
N LYS A 167 14.54 -11.17 -3.57
CA LYS A 167 15.15 -10.28 -2.57
C LYS A 167 14.64 -10.60 -1.16
N THR A 168 13.38 -10.93 -1.02
CA THR A 168 12.81 -11.38 0.25
C THR A 168 13.46 -12.68 0.71
N GLN A 169 13.70 -13.64 -0.18
CA GLN A 169 14.42 -14.88 0.11
C GLN A 169 15.82 -14.61 0.64
N VAL A 170 16.58 -13.74 -0.05
CA VAL A 170 17.94 -13.35 0.38
C VAL A 170 17.92 -12.65 1.73
N LEU A 171 16.96 -11.74 1.96
CA LEU A 171 16.82 -11.07 3.25
C LEU A 171 16.55 -12.07 4.39
N ILE A 172 15.69 -13.06 4.16
CA ILE A 172 15.40 -14.11 5.13
C ILE A 172 16.64 -14.95 5.40
N ALA A 173 17.40 -15.32 4.35
CA ALA A 173 18.65 -16.05 4.51
C ALA A 173 19.67 -15.25 5.33
N PHE A 174 19.77 -13.96 5.09
CA PHE A 174 20.62 -13.05 5.85
C PHE A 174 20.17 -12.91 7.32
N GLN A 175 18.86 -12.69 7.56
CA GLN A 175 18.33 -12.48 8.90
C GLN A 175 18.37 -13.73 9.77
N TYR A 176 18.14 -14.89 9.18
CA TYR A 176 17.91 -16.14 9.92
C TYR A 176 18.94 -17.22 9.60
N GLY A 177 19.97 -16.91 8.79
CA GLY A 177 21.02 -17.84 8.38
C GLY A 177 20.52 -19.09 7.64
N ARG A 178 19.27 -19.07 7.17
CA ARG A 178 18.64 -20.22 6.51
C ARG A 178 17.84 -19.77 5.29
N THR A 179 18.05 -20.43 4.18
CA THR A 179 17.29 -20.17 2.95
C THR A 179 15.89 -20.77 3.00
N VAL A 180 14.94 -20.06 2.42
CA VAL A 180 13.60 -20.55 2.16
C VAL A 180 13.38 -20.60 0.64
N SER A 181 12.56 -21.50 0.14
CA SER A 181 12.32 -21.57 -1.29
C SER A 181 11.52 -20.36 -1.81
N VAL A 182 11.76 -19.97 -3.07
CA VAL A 182 10.98 -18.94 -3.78
C VAL A 182 9.47 -19.25 -3.73
N GLY A 183 9.11 -20.53 -3.94
CA GLY A 183 7.73 -20.97 -3.85
C GLY A 183 7.11 -20.83 -2.47
N PHE A 184 7.91 -21.00 -1.40
CA PHE A 184 7.46 -20.74 -0.03
C PHE A 184 7.14 -19.25 0.19
N VAL A 185 8.08 -18.34 -0.17
CA VAL A 185 7.87 -16.89 -0.06
C VAL A 185 6.61 -16.47 -0.82
N GLN A 186 6.41 -17.01 -2.02
CA GLN A 186 5.27 -16.69 -2.87
C GLN A 186 3.96 -17.17 -2.25
N ARG A 187 3.90 -18.42 -1.75
CA ARG A 187 2.72 -18.94 -1.04
C ARG A 187 2.40 -18.14 0.20
N GLN A 188 3.40 -17.80 1.03
CA GLN A 188 3.16 -16.98 2.22
C GLN A 188 2.68 -15.57 1.87
N THR A 189 3.23 -14.93 0.83
CA THR A 189 2.74 -13.64 0.31
C THR A 189 1.26 -13.73 -0.08
N GLN A 190 0.86 -14.79 -0.78
CA GLN A 190 -0.53 -15.00 -1.19
C GLN A 190 -1.45 -15.22 0.01
N LEU A 191 -1.08 -16.09 0.95
CA LEU A 191 -1.89 -16.38 2.15
C LEU A 191 -2.08 -15.13 3.03
N ILE A 192 -1.02 -14.38 3.27
CA ILE A 192 -1.10 -13.12 4.04
C ILE A 192 -2.00 -12.13 3.32
N GLY A 193 -1.86 -12.01 1.99
CA GLY A 193 -2.69 -11.12 1.18
C GLY A 193 -4.17 -11.52 1.15
N GLN A 194 -4.50 -12.81 1.11
CA GLN A 194 -5.87 -13.30 1.22
C GLN A 194 -6.49 -12.94 2.57
N ARG A 195 -5.78 -13.21 3.67
CA ARG A 195 -6.24 -12.80 5.01
C ARG A 195 -6.40 -11.29 5.13
N ALA A 196 -5.49 -10.52 4.52
CA ALA A 196 -5.62 -9.07 4.49
C ALA A 196 -6.87 -8.61 3.73
N GLN A 197 -7.28 -9.32 2.68
CA GLN A 197 -8.53 -9.05 1.97
C GLN A 197 -9.75 -9.29 2.88
N ASP A 198 -9.77 -10.41 3.62
CA ASP A 198 -10.84 -10.73 4.56
C ASP A 198 -10.94 -9.68 5.68
N VAL A 199 -9.79 -9.18 6.16
CA VAL A 199 -9.75 -8.10 7.16
C VAL A 199 -10.29 -6.78 6.58
N LEU A 200 -9.90 -6.40 5.35
CA LEU A 200 -10.43 -5.20 4.69
C LEU A 200 -11.96 -5.26 4.53
N GLU A 201 -12.51 -6.41 4.23
CA GLU A 201 -13.96 -6.61 4.13
C GLU A 201 -14.66 -6.44 5.49
N ARG A 202 -14.03 -6.89 6.58
CA ARG A 202 -14.54 -6.74 7.96
C ARG A 202 -14.42 -5.32 8.52
N LEU A 203 -13.54 -4.47 7.99
CA LEU A 203 -13.35 -3.10 8.51
C LEU A 203 -14.64 -2.27 8.51
N SER A 204 -15.57 -2.53 7.59
CA SER A 204 -16.86 -1.83 7.53
C SER A 204 -17.85 -2.30 8.60
N LEU A 205 -17.55 -3.42 9.28
CA LEU A 205 -18.37 -3.99 10.37
C LEU A 205 -17.83 -3.57 11.76
N CYS A 206 -16.65 -2.93 11.82
CA CYS A 206 -16.07 -2.47 13.07
C CYS A 206 -16.65 -1.13 13.49
N ARG A 207 -16.79 -0.92 14.81
CA ARG A 207 -17.14 0.39 15.37
C ARG A 207 -16.10 1.41 15.00
N GLN A 208 -16.54 2.60 14.61
CA GLN A 208 -15.67 3.65 14.09
C GLN A 208 -16.28 5.04 14.22
N LYS A 209 -15.45 6.07 14.02
CA LYS A 209 -15.95 7.45 13.88
C LYS A 209 -16.84 7.55 12.63
N VAL A 210 -17.83 8.43 12.74
CA VAL A 210 -18.69 8.73 11.59
C VAL A 210 -17.82 9.18 10.41
N ALA A 211 -17.94 8.47 9.30
CA ALA A 211 -17.30 8.83 8.06
C ALA A 211 -18.38 9.13 7.01
N ARG A 212 -18.36 10.36 6.48
CA ARG A 212 -19.40 10.88 5.59
C ARG A 212 -19.09 10.71 4.11
N PHE A 213 -17.81 10.52 3.78
CA PHE A 213 -17.33 10.47 2.41
C PHE A 213 -16.89 9.06 2.03
N LEU A 214 -17.33 8.64 0.86
CA LEU A 214 -16.78 7.54 0.11
C LEU A 214 -16.04 8.13 -1.08
N LEU A 215 -14.71 7.94 -1.13
CA LEU A 215 -13.86 8.37 -2.22
C LEU A 215 -13.49 7.15 -3.07
N PHE A 216 -13.58 7.29 -4.39
CA PHE A 216 -13.26 6.22 -5.32
C PHE A 216 -12.40 6.73 -6.47
N ASP A 217 -11.36 5.97 -6.81
CA ASP A 217 -10.55 6.19 -8.00
C ASP A 217 -9.96 4.88 -8.52
N GLU A 218 -9.46 4.90 -9.74
CA GLU A 218 -8.84 3.76 -10.39
C GLU A 218 -7.34 3.99 -10.60
N THR A 219 -6.55 2.96 -10.34
CA THR A 219 -5.15 2.91 -10.76
C THR A 219 -4.90 1.74 -11.72
N PHE A 220 -3.80 1.76 -12.48
CA PHE A 220 -3.61 0.85 -13.62
C PHE A 220 -2.37 -0.03 -13.46
N PRO A 221 -2.40 -1.06 -12.59
CA PRO A 221 -1.31 -2.02 -12.48
C PRO A 221 -1.26 -2.95 -13.71
N LYS A 222 -0.05 -3.51 -13.96
CA LYS A 222 0.13 -4.60 -14.92
C LYS A 222 0.22 -5.91 -14.16
N LEU A 223 -0.63 -6.89 -14.51
CA LEU A 223 -0.64 -8.25 -14.00
C LEU A 223 -0.52 -9.22 -15.19
N GLY A 224 0.38 -10.19 -15.11
CA GLY A 224 0.53 -11.19 -16.17
C GLY A 224 0.70 -10.58 -17.58
N LYS A 225 1.48 -9.50 -17.71
CA LYS A 225 1.68 -8.72 -18.95
C LYS A 225 0.44 -7.92 -19.42
N ARG A 226 -0.72 -8.04 -18.79
CA ARG A 226 -1.94 -7.30 -19.13
C ARG A 226 -2.12 -6.10 -18.22
N ALA A 227 -2.62 -5.00 -18.75
CA ALA A 227 -3.06 -3.85 -17.95
C ALA A 227 -4.42 -4.18 -17.31
N TYR A 228 -4.52 -3.98 -16.02
CA TYR A 228 -5.78 -4.09 -15.28
C TYR A 228 -6.12 -2.76 -14.63
N ARG A 229 -7.36 -2.61 -14.23
CA ARG A 229 -7.80 -1.50 -13.40
C ARG A 229 -7.89 -2.00 -11.96
N LEU A 230 -7.41 -1.21 -11.03
CA LEU A 230 -7.51 -1.45 -9.60
C LEU A 230 -8.37 -0.35 -9.00
N GLY A 231 -9.60 -0.68 -8.62
CA GLY A 231 -10.48 0.24 -7.91
C GLY A 231 -10.09 0.34 -6.45
N VAL A 232 -9.88 1.56 -5.97
CA VAL A 232 -9.52 1.86 -4.59
C VAL A 232 -10.61 2.70 -3.96
N VAL A 233 -11.14 2.24 -2.83
CA VAL A 233 -12.14 2.95 -2.02
C VAL A 233 -11.50 3.37 -0.71
N ILE A 234 -11.60 4.66 -0.37
CA ILE A 234 -11.16 5.20 0.93
C ILE A 234 -12.26 6.06 1.56
N CYS A 235 -12.19 6.29 2.87
CA CYS A 235 -12.97 7.33 3.54
C CYS A 235 -12.12 8.61 3.75
N GLU A 236 -12.73 9.71 4.22
CA GLU A 236 -12.05 10.97 4.49
C GLU A 236 -10.93 10.87 5.54
N HIS A 237 -10.97 9.88 6.41
CA HIS A 237 -9.88 9.61 7.38
C HIS A 237 -8.65 8.95 6.73
N GLY A 238 -8.70 8.71 5.41
CA GLY A 238 -7.62 8.08 4.65
C GLY A 238 -7.51 6.56 4.85
N LEU A 239 -8.53 5.92 5.43
CA LEU A 239 -8.61 4.47 5.57
C LEU A 239 -9.00 3.85 4.24
N ILE A 240 -8.19 2.91 3.75
CA ILE A 240 -8.50 2.12 2.57
C ILE A 240 -9.53 1.06 2.98
N ARG A 241 -10.74 1.17 2.44
CA ARG A 241 -11.86 0.27 2.71
C ARG A 241 -11.85 -0.96 1.82
N SER A 242 -11.48 -0.76 0.57
CA SER A 242 -11.48 -1.82 -0.43
C SER A 242 -10.46 -1.52 -1.52
N VAL A 243 -9.82 -2.59 -1.97
CA VAL A 243 -8.98 -2.60 -3.17
C VAL A 243 -9.40 -3.80 -4.00
N ARG A 244 -9.92 -3.57 -5.22
CA ARG A 244 -10.36 -4.66 -6.10
C ARG A 244 -9.83 -4.49 -7.51
N THR A 245 -9.41 -5.60 -8.09
CA THR A 245 -9.04 -5.65 -9.51
C THR A 245 -10.30 -5.72 -10.36
N LEU A 246 -10.50 -4.71 -11.21
CA LEU A 246 -11.70 -4.55 -12.02
C LEU A 246 -11.51 -5.25 -13.38
N ARG A 247 -12.36 -6.21 -13.69
CA ARG A 247 -12.46 -6.89 -14.99
C ARG A 247 -13.51 -6.23 -15.88
N ARG A 248 -14.69 -5.97 -15.30
CA ARG A 248 -15.86 -5.37 -15.95
C ARG A 248 -16.31 -4.16 -15.15
N LYS A 249 -15.90 -2.97 -15.57
CA LYS A 249 -16.15 -1.71 -14.85
C LYS A 249 -17.61 -1.55 -14.40
N ALA A 250 -18.55 -1.85 -15.28
CA ALA A 250 -19.98 -1.70 -15.02
C ALA A 250 -20.54 -2.66 -13.95
N GLN A 251 -19.89 -3.78 -13.70
CA GLN A 251 -20.32 -4.78 -12.71
C GLN A 251 -19.48 -4.75 -11.44
N ASP A 252 -18.16 -4.60 -11.62
CA ASP A 252 -17.20 -4.72 -10.52
C ASP A 252 -17.22 -3.49 -9.61
N ILE A 253 -17.41 -2.28 -10.15
CA ILE A 253 -17.45 -1.05 -9.35
C ILE A 253 -18.71 -1.00 -8.48
N PRO A 254 -19.95 -1.19 -8.99
CA PRO A 254 -21.14 -1.24 -8.14
C PRO A 254 -21.01 -2.28 -7.03
N ALA A 255 -20.53 -3.49 -7.35
CA ALA A 255 -20.32 -4.55 -6.37
C ALA A 255 -19.27 -4.17 -5.31
N GLN A 256 -18.20 -3.46 -5.70
CA GLN A 256 -17.18 -2.98 -4.77
C GLN A 256 -17.74 -1.88 -3.85
N LEU A 257 -18.47 -0.91 -4.40
CA LEU A 257 -19.07 0.18 -3.64
C LEU A 257 -20.11 -0.34 -2.65
N GLY A 258 -21.01 -1.23 -3.08
CA GLY A 258 -22.01 -1.84 -2.22
C GLY A 258 -21.42 -2.71 -1.10
N ALA A 259 -20.25 -3.33 -1.35
CA ALA A 259 -19.59 -4.18 -0.35
C ALA A 259 -18.98 -3.39 0.83
N VAL A 260 -18.65 -2.12 0.67
CA VAL A 260 -18.01 -1.32 1.73
C VAL A 260 -18.97 -0.54 2.60
N VAL A 261 -20.20 -0.30 2.12
CA VAL A 261 -21.23 0.39 2.89
C VAL A 261 -21.95 -0.63 3.77
N ARG A 262 -21.82 -0.49 5.08
CA ARG A 262 -22.31 -1.41 6.11
C ARG A 262 -22.77 -0.60 7.32
N GLU A 263 -23.22 -1.31 8.37
CA GLU A 263 -23.78 -0.75 9.59
C GLU A 263 -23.01 0.44 10.17
N TYR A 264 -21.71 0.32 10.32
CA TYR A 264 -20.86 1.36 10.91
C TYR A 264 -20.20 2.30 9.90
N TYR A 265 -20.44 2.09 8.60
CA TYR A 265 -19.94 2.98 7.54
C TYR A 265 -21.06 3.32 6.57
N GLN A 266 -21.74 4.40 6.84
CA GLN A 266 -22.84 4.92 6.03
C GLN A 266 -22.50 6.32 5.52
N PRO A 267 -21.71 6.42 4.45
CA PRO A 267 -21.36 7.71 3.87
C PRO A 267 -22.58 8.42 3.29
N LYS A 268 -22.55 9.75 3.27
CA LYS A 268 -23.57 10.59 2.64
C LYS A 268 -23.15 11.06 1.26
N PHE A 269 -21.83 11.19 1.04
CA PHE A 269 -21.23 11.78 -0.14
C PHE A 269 -20.33 10.78 -0.86
N PHE A 270 -20.38 10.82 -2.19
CA PHE A 270 -19.53 10.04 -3.08
C PHE A 270 -18.64 10.97 -3.88
N LEU A 271 -17.35 11.04 -3.59
CA LEU A 271 -16.39 11.92 -4.24
C LEU A 271 -15.53 11.13 -5.23
N THR A 272 -15.54 11.54 -6.51
CA THR A 272 -14.79 10.90 -7.59
C THR A 272 -14.15 11.94 -8.52
N ASP A 273 -13.42 11.46 -9.54
CA ASP A 273 -13.03 12.27 -10.68
C ASP A 273 -14.25 12.69 -11.55
N LEU A 274 -13.99 13.22 -12.74
CA LEU A 274 -15.02 13.73 -13.64
C LEU A 274 -15.72 12.66 -14.52
N ASP A 275 -15.39 11.36 -14.36
CA ASP A 275 -16.04 10.31 -15.15
C ASP A 275 -17.54 10.24 -14.79
N VAL A 276 -18.38 10.54 -15.78
CA VAL A 276 -19.83 10.58 -15.61
C VAL A 276 -20.44 9.21 -15.26
N SER A 277 -19.75 8.14 -15.58
CA SER A 277 -20.22 6.77 -15.32
C SER A 277 -20.31 6.45 -13.83
N TYR A 278 -19.54 7.12 -12.97
CA TYR A 278 -19.54 6.84 -11.52
C TYR A 278 -20.88 7.15 -10.85
N GLY A 279 -21.62 8.16 -11.33
CA GLY A 279 -22.98 8.40 -10.87
C GLY A 279 -23.90 7.20 -11.08
N LYS A 280 -23.86 6.61 -12.28
CA LYS A 280 -24.63 5.39 -12.62
C LYS A 280 -24.17 4.18 -11.78
N TYR A 281 -22.87 4.02 -11.56
CA TYR A 281 -22.36 2.90 -10.73
C TYR A 281 -22.79 2.99 -9.28
N LYS A 282 -22.86 4.21 -8.71
CA LYS A 282 -23.41 4.46 -7.39
C LYS A 282 -24.89 4.03 -7.32
N GLU A 283 -25.70 4.40 -8.32
CA GLU A 283 -27.11 4.01 -8.41
C GLU A 283 -27.28 2.50 -8.55
N GLN A 284 -26.49 1.86 -9.41
CA GLN A 284 -26.48 0.39 -9.56
C GLN A 284 -26.06 -0.34 -8.29
N ALA A 285 -25.25 0.31 -7.43
CA ALA A 285 -24.91 -0.22 -6.10
C ALA A 285 -26.02 -0.03 -5.07
N GLY A 286 -27.15 0.61 -5.42
CA GLY A 286 -28.25 0.90 -4.50
C GLY A 286 -27.91 1.97 -3.45
N LEU A 287 -26.92 2.83 -3.71
CA LEU A 287 -26.43 3.78 -2.73
C LEU A 287 -27.04 5.17 -2.94
N ALA A 288 -27.80 5.64 -1.95
CA ALA A 288 -28.42 6.97 -1.91
C ALA A 288 -27.39 8.06 -1.52
N LEU A 289 -26.23 8.12 -2.22
CA LEU A 289 -25.19 9.08 -1.95
C LEU A 289 -25.28 10.30 -2.87
N GLN A 290 -25.01 11.50 -2.36
CA GLN A 290 -24.84 12.67 -3.20
C GLN A 290 -23.47 12.56 -3.92
N HIS A 291 -23.49 12.58 -5.27
CA HIS A 291 -22.28 12.49 -6.07
C HIS A 291 -21.62 13.86 -6.20
N LEU A 292 -20.40 13.97 -5.71
CA LEU A 292 -19.55 15.14 -5.76
C LEU A 292 -18.36 14.90 -6.68
N ARG A 293 -17.77 15.98 -7.21
CA ARG A 293 -16.66 15.90 -8.16
C ARG A 293 -15.44 16.62 -7.62
N ASP A 294 -14.29 16.00 -7.78
CA ASP A 294 -13.00 16.50 -7.32
C ASP A 294 -12.66 17.88 -7.91
N VAL A 295 -12.37 18.86 -7.04
CA VAL A 295 -12.02 20.22 -7.41
C VAL A 295 -10.76 20.28 -8.27
N VAL A 296 -9.75 19.46 -7.98
CA VAL A 296 -8.49 19.44 -8.76
C VAL A 296 -8.76 18.97 -10.19
N HIS A 297 -9.63 17.99 -10.37
CA HIS A 297 -10.03 17.53 -11.70
C HIS A 297 -10.86 18.58 -12.44
N LEU A 298 -11.72 19.32 -11.74
CA LEU A 298 -12.45 20.46 -12.31
C LEU A 298 -11.48 21.57 -12.76
N MET A 299 -10.52 21.95 -11.92
CA MET A 299 -9.47 22.91 -12.28
C MET A 299 -8.63 22.45 -13.48
N ARG A 300 -8.22 21.17 -13.50
CA ARG A 300 -7.49 20.56 -14.64
C ARG A 300 -8.32 20.62 -15.93
N GLN A 301 -9.63 20.43 -15.85
CA GLN A 301 -10.51 20.55 -17.01
C GLN A 301 -10.57 21.99 -17.51
N ILE A 302 -10.68 22.99 -16.62
CA ILE A 302 -10.62 24.40 -16.99
C ILE A 302 -9.29 24.71 -17.69
N ILE A 303 -8.15 24.31 -17.11
CA ILE A 303 -6.83 24.50 -17.74
C ILE A 303 -6.81 23.91 -19.16
N ARG A 304 -7.32 22.69 -19.34
CA ARG A 304 -7.40 22.06 -20.66
C ARG A 304 -8.23 22.87 -21.66
N LEU A 305 -9.37 23.43 -21.23
CA LEU A 305 -10.19 24.30 -22.12
C LEU A 305 -9.40 25.50 -22.61
N PHE A 306 -8.61 26.14 -21.74
CA PHE A 306 -7.74 27.25 -22.10
C PHE A 306 -6.58 26.83 -23.02
N ASP A 307 -5.93 25.73 -22.73
CA ASP A 307 -4.85 25.16 -23.55
C ASP A 307 -5.35 24.76 -24.94
N ASP A 308 -6.55 24.19 -25.04
CA ASP A 308 -7.17 23.84 -26.32
C ASP A 308 -7.46 25.10 -27.15
N ALA A 309 -7.98 26.18 -26.52
CA ALA A 309 -8.18 27.42 -27.20
C ALA A 309 -6.88 28.01 -27.77
N VAL A 310 -5.79 27.93 -27.01
CA VAL A 310 -4.44 28.32 -27.46
C VAL A 310 -3.97 27.45 -28.64
N ARG A 311 -4.24 26.16 -28.62
CA ARG A 311 -3.90 25.24 -29.72
C ARG A 311 -4.75 25.53 -30.96
N GLU A 312 -6.04 25.75 -30.79
CA GLU A 312 -7.00 25.98 -31.87
C GLU A 312 -6.74 27.29 -32.63
N VAL A 313 -6.13 28.31 -32.01
CA VAL A 313 -5.80 29.58 -32.70
C VAL A 313 -4.88 29.38 -33.91
N THR A 314 -4.18 28.27 -34.00
CA THR A 314 -3.34 27.93 -35.16
C THR A 314 -4.14 27.62 -36.42
N LEU A 315 -5.44 27.30 -36.28
CA LEU A 315 -6.33 27.08 -37.42
C LEU A 315 -6.62 28.39 -38.20
N ASP A 316 -6.43 29.56 -37.54
CA ASP A 316 -6.61 30.87 -38.12
C ASP A 316 -5.40 31.36 -38.94
N VAL A 317 -4.38 30.54 -39.13
CA VAL A 317 -3.19 30.86 -39.92
C VAL A 317 -3.42 30.46 -41.38
N PRO A 318 -3.20 31.37 -42.34
CA PRO A 318 -3.41 31.09 -43.77
C PRO A 318 -2.68 29.84 -44.26
N LYS A 319 -3.38 29.01 -45.02
CA LYS A 319 -2.83 27.72 -45.52
C LYS A 319 -1.77 27.93 -46.63
N GLY A 320 -1.82 29.04 -47.35
CA GLY A 320 -0.91 29.34 -48.48
C GLY A 320 0.52 29.76 -48.09
N LEU A 321 0.82 29.94 -46.82
CA LEU A 321 2.16 30.31 -46.37
C LEU A 321 3.15 29.16 -46.42
N PRO A 322 4.46 29.43 -46.73
CA PRO A 322 5.53 28.47 -46.60
C PRO A 322 5.56 27.82 -45.22
N HIS A 323 5.90 26.53 -45.14
CA HIS A 323 5.84 25.75 -43.90
C HIS A 323 6.58 26.39 -42.71
N LYS A 324 7.77 26.96 -42.97
CA LYS A 324 8.63 27.61 -41.96
C LYS A 324 7.94 28.87 -41.39
N GLU A 325 7.34 29.65 -42.26
CA GLU A 325 6.68 30.91 -41.91
C GLU A 325 5.35 30.64 -41.20
N ARG A 326 4.56 29.68 -41.67
CA ARG A 326 3.36 29.20 -41.02
C ARG A 326 3.63 28.70 -39.58
N LYS A 327 4.75 27.97 -39.37
CA LYS A 327 5.18 27.53 -38.03
C LYS A 327 5.50 28.73 -37.13
N LYS A 328 6.23 29.73 -37.63
CA LYS A 328 6.53 30.96 -36.88
C LYS A 328 5.26 31.73 -36.52
N GLN A 329 4.34 31.94 -37.46
CA GLN A 329 3.09 32.65 -37.22
C GLN A 329 2.19 31.88 -36.20
N ARG A 330 2.12 30.55 -36.30
CA ARG A 330 1.43 29.72 -35.29
C ARG A 330 2.00 29.96 -33.90
N ALA A 331 3.30 29.84 -33.74
CA ALA A 331 3.97 30.05 -32.48
C ALA A 331 3.73 31.45 -31.89
N LEU A 332 3.79 32.48 -32.75
CA LEU A 332 3.53 33.86 -32.35
C LEU A 332 2.08 34.05 -31.88
N LYS A 333 1.09 33.60 -32.66
CA LYS A 333 -0.33 33.68 -32.29
C LYS A 333 -0.62 32.92 -30.98
N GLN A 334 -0.06 31.74 -30.80
CA GLN A 334 -0.20 30.99 -29.56
C GLN A 334 0.40 31.74 -28.37
N ARG A 335 1.60 32.31 -28.53
CA ARG A 335 2.28 33.08 -27.47
C ARG A 335 1.46 34.31 -27.08
N LEU A 336 0.95 35.06 -28.05
CA LEU A 336 0.13 36.26 -27.81
C LEU A 336 -1.19 35.89 -27.11
N LEU A 337 -1.89 34.86 -27.59
CA LEU A 337 -3.14 34.44 -26.99
C LEU A 337 -2.91 33.87 -25.56
N ARG A 338 -1.87 33.08 -25.35
CA ARG A 338 -1.50 32.57 -24.02
C ARG A 338 -1.22 33.71 -23.05
N LYS A 339 -0.48 34.76 -23.49
CA LYS A 339 -0.21 35.94 -22.66
C LYS A 339 -1.51 36.64 -22.23
N ARG A 340 -2.48 36.78 -23.15
CA ARG A 340 -3.77 37.42 -22.86
C ARG A 340 -4.72 36.56 -22.01
N LEU A 341 -4.73 35.23 -22.22
CA LEU A 341 -5.59 34.32 -21.48
C LEU A 341 -5.06 34.00 -20.08
N ARG A 342 -3.75 34.16 -19.83
CA ARG A 342 -3.13 33.81 -18.54
C ARG A 342 -3.77 34.51 -17.32
N PRO A 343 -4.02 35.84 -17.33
CA PRO A 343 -4.67 36.50 -16.21
C PRO A 343 -6.11 36.01 -15.99
N ILE A 344 -6.85 35.77 -17.09
CA ILE A 344 -8.23 35.26 -17.01
C ILE A 344 -8.26 33.84 -16.45
N LEU A 345 -7.34 32.99 -16.89
CA LEU A 345 -7.17 31.64 -16.31
C LEU A 345 -6.81 31.72 -14.81
N ALA A 346 -5.95 32.67 -14.44
CA ALA A 346 -5.59 32.84 -13.01
C ALA A 346 -6.81 33.19 -12.16
N VAL A 347 -7.71 34.04 -12.64
CA VAL A 347 -8.98 34.34 -11.96
C VAL A 347 -9.86 33.11 -11.89
N ALA A 348 -9.99 32.34 -12.98
CA ALA A 348 -10.77 31.10 -12.98
C ALA A 348 -10.25 30.06 -11.98
N LEU A 349 -8.94 29.94 -11.82
CA LEU A 349 -8.34 29.03 -10.85
C LEU A 349 -8.43 29.56 -9.41
N ARG A 350 -8.32 30.88 -9.23
CA ARG A 350 -8.47 31.53 -7.92
C ARG A 350 -9.87 31.36 -7.35
N ALA A 351 -10.89 31.16 -8.17
CA ALA A 351 -12.24 30.85 -7.74
C ALA A 351 -12.34 29.63 -6.79
N PHE A 352 -11.40 28.70 -6.90
CA PHE A 352 -11.33 27.50 -6.05
C PHE A 352 -10.41 27.66 -4.82
N ALA A 353 -9.78 28.82 -4.64
CA ALA A 353 -8.91 29.08 -3.52
C ALA A 353 -9.71 29.27 -2.21
N PRO A 354 -9.08 29.03 -1.04
CA PRO A 354 -9.72 29.33 0.23
C PRO A 354 -10.21 30.77 0.32
N GLY A 355 -11.39 30.97 0.88
CA GLY A 355 -12.05 32.27 1.02
C GLY A 355 -12.91 32.71 -0.17
N TYR A 356 -12.98 31.93 -1.24
CA TYR A 356 -13.82 32.19 -2.41
C TYR A 356 -14.95 31.15 -2.60
N GLU A 357 -15.15 30.28 -1.64
CA GLU A 357 -16.07 29.14 -1.74
C GLU A 357 -17.49 29.57 -2.12
N SER A 358 -18.04 30.59 -1.45
CA SER A 358 -19.40 31.08 -1.69
C SER A 358 -19.60 31.81 -3.01
N VAL A 359 -18.53 32.30 -3.62
CA VAL A 359 -18.56 33.09 -4.86
C VAL A 359 -17.90 32.38 -6.03
N CYS A 360 -17.47 31.14 -5.87
CA CYS A 360 -16.71 30.39 -6.88
C CYS A 360 -17.42 30.36 -8.26
N VAL A 361 -18.69 29.99 -8.28
CA VAL A 361 -19.46 29.89 -9.53
C VAL A 361 -19.67 31.27 -10.15
N LEU A 362 -19.97 32.30 -9.36
CA LEU A 362 -20.08 33.68 -9.83
C LEU A 362 -18.75 34.18 -10.46
N MET A 363 -17.62 33.86 -9.85
CA MET A 363 -16.30 34.18 -10.42
C MET A 363 -16.08 33.48 -11.77
N LEU A 364 -16.49 32.22 -11.90
CA LEU A 364 -16.40 31.50 -13.17
C LEU A 364 -17.34 32.10 -14.25
N GLU A 365 -18.54 32.53 -13.89
CA GLU A 365 -19.47 33.24 -14.77
C GLU A 365 -18.89 34.57 -15.17
N GLY A 366 -18.26 35.31 -14.26
CA GLY A 366 -17.51 36.52 -14.56
C GLY A 366 -16.39 36.30 -15.58
N VAL A 367 -15.66 35.18 -15.46
CA VAL A 367 -14.65 34.76 -16.43
C VAL A 367 -15.28 34.51 -17.83
N VAL A 368 -16.44 33.86 -17.89
CA VAL A 368 -17.18 33.64 -19.14
C VAL A 368 -17.56 34.97 -19.75
N SER A 369 -18.03 35.94 -18.96
CA SER A 369 -18.39 37.31 -19.41
C SER A 369 -17.16 38.05 -19.96
N GLN A 370 -16.02 38.00 -19.26
CA GLN A 370 -14.75 38.57 -19.74
C GLN A 370 -14.30 37.98 -21.08
N LEU A 371 -14.46 36.67 -21.27
CA LEU A 371 -14.13 36.00 -22.53
C LEU A 371 -15.06 36.38 -23.69
N ARG A 372 -16.26 36.89 -23.40
CA ARG A 372 -17.24 37.38 -24.39
C ARG A 372 -17.06 38.86 -24.70
N ASP A 373 -16.39 39.60 -23.84
CA ASP A 373 -16.20 41.04 -24.02
C ASP A 373 -15.16 41.35 -25.12
N PRO A 374 -15.56 42.02 -26.23
CA PRO A 374 -14.65 42.37 -27.32
C PRO A 374 -13.62 43.43 -26.93
N VAL A 375 -13.88 44.22 -25.88
CA VAL A 375 -12.98 45.26 -25.38
C VAL A 375 -11.83 44.64 -24.60
N LEU A 376 -12.13 43.63 -23.75
CA LEU A 376 -11.15 43.00 -22.88
C LEU A 376 -10.27 41.99 -23.62
N ILE A 377 -10.81 41.31 -24.62
CA ILE A 377 -10.06 40.26 -25.32
C ILE A 377 -10.40 40.17 -26.79
N LEU A 378 -9.38 39.93 -27.64
CA LEU A 378 -9.56 39.70 -29.07
C LEU A 378 -10.50 38.54 -29.36
N GLN A 379 -11.63 38.79 -30.03
CA GLN A 379 -12.68 37.83 -30.33
C GLN A 379 -12.32 36.89 -31.49
N THR A 380 -11.29 36.07 -31.31
CA THR A 380 -10.97 34.99 -32.25
C THR A 380 -12.00 33.88 -32.18
N ALA A 381 -12.10 33.08 -33.24
CA ALA A 381 -13.00 31.91 -33.24
C ALA A 381 -12.68 30.94 -32.09
N SER A 382 -11.39 30.78 -31.70
CA SER A 382 -10.97 29.94 -30.59
C SER A 382 -11.42 30.51 -29.23
N VAL A 383 -11.35 31.82 -29.01
CA VAL A 383 -11.84 32.45 -27.76
C VAL A 383 -13.36 32.35 -27.64
N ARG A 384 -14.11 32.58 -28.72
CA ARG A 384 -15.57 32.39 -28.71
C ARG A 384 -15.95 30.93 -28.38
N ARG A 385 -15.21 29.95 -28.92
CA ARG A 385 -15.41 28.53 -28.54
C ARG A 385 -15.06 28.25 -27.08
N LEU A 386 -13.97 28.83 -26.55
CA LEU A 386 -13.61 28.74 -25.16
C LEU A 386 -14.73 29.26 -24.25
N ALA A 387 -15.24 30.46 -24.51
CA ALA A 387 -16.34 31.02 -23.74
C ALA A 387 -17.57 30.12 -23.71
N LYS A 388 -17.97 29.57 -24.88
CA LYS A 388 -19.09 28.62 -24.98
C LYS A 388 -18.84 27.31 -24.23
N ARG A 389 -17.60 26.77 -24.26
CA ARG A 389 -17.23 25.54 -23.55
C ARG A 389 -17.19 25.76 -22.05
N LEU A 390 -16.63 26.91 -21.62
CA LEU A 390 -16.56 27.24 -20.20
C LEU A 390 -17.97 27.53 -19.63
N ASP A 391 -18.83 28.23 -20.36
CA ASP A 391 -20.24 28.46 -19.99
C ASP A 391 -20.98 27.12 -19.78
N ARG A 392 -20.83 26.18 -20.73
CA ARG A 392 -21.40 24.82 -20.58
C ARG A 392 -20.81 24.08 -19.39
N PHE A 393 -19.51 24.24 -19.13
CA PHE A 393 -18.86 23.64 -17.96
C PHE A 393 -19.46 24.20 -16.67
N VAL A 394 -19.60 25.52 -16.53
CA VAL A 394 -20.16 26.19 -15.37
C VAL A 394 -21.62 25.73 -15.13
N LYS A 395 -22.45 25.76 -16.17
CA LYS A 395 -23.84 25.29 -16.09
C LYS A 395 -23.96 23.83 -15.65
N LYS A 396 -23.06 22.97 -16.16
CA LYS A 396 -23.07 21.54 -15.86
C LYS A 396 -22.56 21.21 -14.46
N HIS A 397 -21.52 21.89 -14.00
CA HIS A 397 -20.80 21.53 -12.79
C HIS A 397 -21.02 22.50 -11.63
N GLY A 398 -21.55 23.70 -11.89
CA GLY A 398 -21.75 24.77 -10.89
C GLY A 398 -22.52 24.31 -9.64
N PRO A 399 -23.67 23.65 -9.75
CA PRO A 399 -24.41 23.16 -8.58
C PRO A 399 -23.57 22.23 -7.73
N ALA A 400 -22.86 21.28 -8.34
CA ALA A 400 -22.03 20.33 -7.60
C ALA A 400 -20.77 21.01 -6.98
N ILE A 401 -20.22 22.04 -7.64
CA ILE A 401 -19.13 22.85 -7.12
C ILE A 401 -19.59 23.61 -5.87
N ASN A 402 -20.73 24.30 -5.92
CA ASN A 402 -21.26 25.03 -4.78
C ASN A 402 -21.49 24.10 -3.59
N THR A 403 -22.18 22.98 -3.79
CA THR A 403 -22.40 22.00 -2.72
C THR A 403 -21.10 21.50 -2.10
N LEU A 404 -20.10 21.15 -2.92
CA LEU A 404 -18.83 20.65 -2.40
C LEU A 404 -18.07 21.72 -1.61
N LEU A 405 -18.04 22.96 -2.11
CA LEU A 405 -17.33 24.05 -1.46
C LEU A 405 -18.05 24.51 -0.19
N GLU A 406 -19.37 24.53 -0.18
CA GLU A 406 -20.19 24.79 1.02
C GLU A 406 -19.92 23.75 2.11
N LEU A 407 -19.97 22.47 1.77
CA LEU A 407 -19.64 21.39 2.69
C LEU A 407 -18.20 21.47 3.21
N ALA A 408 -17.27 21.94 2.39
CA ALA A 408 -15.90 22.12 2.80
C ALA A 408 -15.73 23.22 3.85
N VAL A 409 -16.55 24.27 3.80
CA VAL A 409 -16.56 25.37 4.79
C VAL A 409 -17.33 24.95 6.04
N THR A 410 -18.54 24.43 5.88
CA THR A 410 -19.45 24.15 7.01
C THR A 410 -19.06 22.90 7.80
N GLU A 411 -18.50 21.91 7.13
CA GLU A 411 -18.24 20.59 7.70
C GLU A 411 -16.76 20.17 7.67
N GLY A 412 -15.87 21.04 7.16
CA GLY A 412 -14.43 20.74 7.04
C GLY A 412 -14.12 19.57 6.10
N THR A 413 -14.96 19.34 5.09
CA THR A 413 -14.86 18.16 4.21
C THR A 413 -13.74 18.28 3.19
N PRO A 414 -13.20 17.16 2.68
CA PRO A 414 -12.15 17.22 1.64
C PRO A 414 -12.72 17.77 0.33
N LYS A 415 -12.09 18.82 -0.20
CA LYS A 415 -12.42 19.38 -1.53
C LYS A 415 -11.90 18.53 -2.68
N THR A 416 -10.99 17.60 -2.40
CA THR A 416 -10.23 16.88 -3.42
C THR A 416 -10.03 15.42 -3.08
N THR A 417 -9.77 14.62 -4.11
CA THR A 417 -9.31 13.23 -3.98
C THR A 417 -7.79 13.11 -3.75
N ASN A 418 -7.09 14.20 -3.37
CA ASN A 418 -5.64 14.15 -3.14
C ASN A 418 -5.24 13.07 -2.14
N ALA A 419 -6.04 12.82 -1.11
CA ALA A 419 -5.82 11.73 -0.19
C ALA A 419 -5.84 10.38 -0.93
N LEU A 420 -6.71 10.21 -1.92
CA LEU A 420 -6.84 9.02 -2.74
C LEU A 420 -5.72 8.96 -3.80
N GLU A 421 -5.35 10.08 -4.44
CA GLU A 421 -4.21 10.15 -5.36
C GLU A 421 -2.91 9.75 -4.62
N SER A 422 -2.71 10.21 -3.39
CA SER A 422 -1.61 9.80 -2.53
C SER A 422 -1.62 8.29 -2.27
N LYS A 423 -2.79 7.70 -1.98
CA LYS A 423 -2.93 6.25 -1.78
C LYS A 423 -2.70 5.47 -3.08
N ASN A 424 -3.20 5.96 -4.22
CA ASN A 424 -2.90 5.38 -5.52
C ASN A 424 -1.40 5.41 -5.83
N GLY A 425 -0.70 6.45 -5.38
CA GLY A 425 0.77 6.55 -5.45
C GLY A 425 1.49 5.40 -4.75
N ILE A 426 0.94 4.89 -3.64
CA ILE A 426 1.49 3.76 -2.90
C ILE A 426 1.50 2.48 -3.76
N PHE A 427 0.45 2.22 -4.55
CA PHE A 427 0.37 1.01 -5.37
C PHE A 427 1.32 1.01 -6.58
N LYS A 428 1.80 2.18 -7.05
CA LYS A 428 2.67 2.28 -8.23
C LYS A 428 3.99 1.49 -8.13
N PRO A 429 4.78 1.58 -7.03
CA PRO A 429 5.97 0.75 -6.86
C PRO A 429 5.65 -0.74 -6.85
N PHE A 430 4.56 -1.12 -6.19
CA PHE A 430 4.14 -2.51 -6.05
C PHE A 430 3.61 -3.10 -7.36
N SER A 431 3.09 -2.28 -8.27
CA SER A 431 2.66 -2.71 -9.62
C SER A 431 3.78 -3.39 -10.41
N ARG A 432 5.04 -2.96 -10.21
CA ARG A 432 6.20 -3.57 -10.86
C ARG A 432 6.44 -5.00 -10.38
N LEU A 433 6.18 -5.26 -9.09
CA LEU A 433 6.34 -6.58 -8.47
C LEU A 433 5.22 -7.54 -8.85
N ALA A 434 4.05 -7.00 -9.14
CA ALA A 434 2.86 -7.77 -9.49
C ALA A 434 2.80 -8.20 -10.96
N LYS A 435 3.76 -7.76 -11.80
CA LYS A 435 3.76 -8.03 -13.26
C LYS A 435 3.68 -9.52 -13.65
N SER A 436 4.24 -10.39 -12.81
CA SER A 436 4.24 -11.85 -13.04
C SER A 436 3.07 -12.57 -12.37
N PHE A 437 2.23 -11.87 -11.61
CA PHE A 437 1.16 -12.49 -10.83
C PHE A 437 -0.05 -12.80 -11.71
N LEU A 438 -0.70 -13.92 -11.40
CA LEU A 438 -2.06 -14.17 -11.82
C LEU A 438 -3.01 -13.20 -11.13
N LEU A 439 -4.21 -13.03 -11.67
CA LEU A 439 -5.17 -12.05 -11.19
C LEU A 439 -5.51 -12.21 -9.70
N ALA A 440 -5.81 -13.44 -9.26
CA ALA A 440 -6.14 -13.73 -7.87
C ALA A 440 -4.96 -13.44 -6.91
N THR A 441 -3.73 -13.81 -7.30
CA THR A 441 -2.51 -13.50 -6.53
C THR A 441 -2.24 -11.99 -6.50
N GLY A 442 -2.48 -11.29 -7.61
CA GLY A 442 -2.36 -9.83 -7.68
C GLY A 442 -3.38 -9.13 -6.79
N GLN A 443 -4.62 -9.61 -6.79
CA GLN A 443 -5.69 -9.12 -5.91
C GLN A 443 -5.29 -9.24 -4.42
N ALA A 444 -4.89 -10.43 -3.99
CA ALA A 444 -4.43 -10.69 -2.63
C ALA A 444 -3.21 -9.82 -2.26
N PHE A 445 -2.26 -9.67 -3.20
CA PHE A 445 -1.09 -8.84 -2.99
C PHE A 445 -1.44 -7.37 -2.73
N PHE A 446 -2.32 -6.77 -3.54
CA PHE A 446 -2.74 -5.39 -3.33
C PHE A 446 -3.58 -5.22 -2.07
N ALA A 447 -4.36 -6.21 -1.66
CA ALA A 447 -5.06 -6.21 -0.39
C ALA A 447 -4.08 -6.18 0.80
N GLY A 448 -3.00 -6.97 0.73
CA GLY A 448 -1.92 -6.93 1.72
C GLY A 448 -1.24 -5.57 1.82
N VAL A 449 -0.94 -4.93 0.68
CA VAL A 449 -0.39 -3.57 0.64
C VAL A 449 -1.36 -2.54 1.24
N ALA A 450 -2.64 -2.64 0.90
CA ALA A 450 -3.68 -1.74 1.40
C ALA A 450 -3.86 -1.85 2.93
N LEU A 451 -3.92 -3.07 3.44
CA LEU A 451 -4.05 -3.31 4.88
C LEU A 451 -2.80 -2.85 5.64
N MET A 452 -1.59 -3.14 5.12
CA MET A 452 -0.34 -2.67 5.71
C MET A 452 -0.33 -1.13 5.80
N GLU A 453 -0.78 -0.43 4.75
CA GLU A 453 -0.90 1.02 4.73
C GLU A 453 -1.90 1.56 5.77
N ASN A 454 -2.98 0.84 6.02
CA ASN A 454 -3.98 1.22 7.02
C ASN A 454 -3.43 1.20 8.45
N PHE A 455 -2.55 0.26 8.76
CA PHE A 455 -1.86 0.16 10.06
C PHE A 455 -0.61 1.03 10.15
N ASP A 456 -0.14 1.59 9.03
CA ASP A 456 1.08 2.37 8.99
C ASP A 456 0.93 3.73 9.71
N VAL A 457 1.73 3.92 10.75
CA VAL A 457 1.77 5.19 11.48
C VAL A 457 2.57 6.20 10.68
N LYS A 458 1.97 7.33 10.35
CA LYS A 458 2.63 8.37 9.55
C LYS A 458 3.65 9.13 10.37
N CYS A 459 4.83 9.32 9.81
CA CYS A 459 5.95 9.98 10.49
C CYS A 459 6.05 11.45 10.15
N ARG A 460 5.30 11.92 9.13
CA ARG A 460 5.33 13.30 8.63
C ARG A 460 3.95 13.79 8.22
N GLY A 461 3.83 15.11 8.13
CA GLY A 461 2.62 15.80 7.68
C GLY A 461 1.55 15.89 8.74
N ILE A 462 0.36 16.35 8.35
CA ILE A 462 -0.78 16.59 9.22
C ILE A 462 -1.30 15.35 9.98
N HIS A 463 -0.88 14.18 9.55
CA HIS A 463 -1.26 12.89 10.15
C HIS A 463 -0.11 12.21 10.90
N GLN A 464 0.93 12.97 11.24
CA GLN A 464 2.08 12.44 11.98
C GLN A 464 1.65 11.77 13.29
N GLY A 465 2.25 10.64 13.60
CA GLY A 465 1.98 9.88 14.82
C GLY A 465 0.72 9.01 14.79
N THR A 466 -0.07 9.04 13.68
CA THR A 466 -1.32 8.28 13.58
C THR A 466 -1.38 7.39 12.33
N SER A 467 -1.98 6.22 12.46
CA SER A 467 -2.35 5.36 11.34
C SER A 467 -3.74 5.73 10.79
N ALA A 468 -4.10 5.23 9.61
CA ALA A 468 -5.44 5.45 9.06
C ALA A 468 -6.54 4.78 9.90
N ILE A 469 -6.26 3.62 10.50
CA ILE A 469 -7.16 2.92 11.42
C ILE A 469 -7.42 3.77 12.67
N GLN A 470 -6.38 4.32 13.27
CA GLN A 470 -6.53 5.20 14.44
C GLN A 470 -7.32 6.47 14.13
N ARG A 471 -7.08 7.11 12.98
CA ARG A 471 -7.84 8.30 12.56
C ARG A 471 -9.31 7.99 12.33
N ALA A 472 -9.60 6.84 11.74
CA ALA A 472 -10.98 6.37 11.55
C ALA A 472 -11.63 5.95 12.88
N GLY A 473 -10.88 5.89 13.98
CA GLY A 473 -11.38 5.43 15.26
C GLY A 473 -11.93 4.01 15.22
N ILE A 474 -11.31 3.16 14.38
CA ILE A 474 -11.67 1.73 14.33
C ILE A 474 -11.32 1.12 15.68
N ASN A 475 -12.29 0.43 16.28
CA ASN A 475 -12.02 -0.39 17.46
C ASN A 475 -11.26 -1.65 17.03
N LEU A 476 -10.00 -1.75 17.46
CA LEU A 476 -9.15 -2.89 17.13
C LEU A 476 -9.59 -4.18 17.82
N ASP A 477 -10.31 -4.08 18.93
CA ASP A 477 -10.88 -5.24 19.61
C ASP A 477 -11.94 -5.93 18.74
N ASP A 478 -12.73 -5.16 17.96
CA ASP A 478 -13.69 -5.71 17.00
C ASP A 478 -12.99 -6.50 15.87
N LEU A 479 -11.72 -6.20 15.60
CA LEU A 479 -10.87 -6.94 14.65
C LEU A 479 -10.12 -8.10 15.31
N GLY A 480 -10.05 -8.13 16.65
CA GLY A 480 -9.17 -9.03 17.38
C GLY A 480 -7.68 -8.82 17.05
N ALA A 481 -7.26 -7.56 16.80
CA ALA A 481 -5.94 -7.30 16.24
C ALA A 481 -5.35 -5.98 16.76
N ALA A 482 -4.09 -6.03 17.23
CA ALA A 482 -3.35 -4.85 17.67
C ALA A 482 -2.51 -4.20 16.54
N ASP A 483 -2.09 -4.98 15.56
CA ASP A 483 -1.27 -4.53 14.43
C ASP A 483 -1.61 -5.29 13.14
N PHE A 484 -0.96 -4.94 12.02
CA PHE A 484 -1.12 -5.65 10.75
C PHE A 484 -0.91 -7.16 10.89
N PHE A 485 0.10 -7.57 11.63
CA PHE A 485 0.47 -8.99 11.71
C PHE A 485 -0.55 -9.79 12.52
N SER A 486 -1.03 -9.25 13.64
CA SER A 486 -2.11 -9.87 14.40
C SER A 486 -3.40 -9.94 13.57
N ALA A 487 -3.72 -8.88 12.82
CA ALA A 487 -4.88 -8.86 11.94
C ALA A 487 -4.88 -9.99 10.90
N VAL A 488 -3.71 -10.38 10.38
CA VAL A 488 -3.57 -11.48 9.43
C VAL A 488 -3.21 -12.83 10.07
N GLY A 489 -3.35 -12.95 11.40
CA GLY A 489 -3.10 -14.17 12.17
C GLY A 489 -1.62 -14.55 12.25
N LEU A 490 -0.75 -13.55 12.34
CA LEU A 490 0.67 -13.67 12.54
C LEU A 490 1.08 -12.92 13.82
N ASP A 491 0.45 -13.24 14.93
CA ASP A 491 0.74 -12.65 16.23
C ASP A 491 2.23 -12.77 16.59
N ARG A 492 2.69 -11.89 17.48
CA ARG A 492 4.00 -12.09 18.08
C ARG A 492 3.95 -13.39 18.87
N PRO A 493 4.84 -14.32 18.60
CA PRO A 493 4.86 -15.53 19.38
C PRO A 493 5.17 -15.16 20.84
N GLN A 494 4.23 -15.40 21.72
CA GLN A 494 4.48 -15.38 23.14
C GLN A 494 5.11 -16.73 23.49
N ILE A 495 6.36 -16.72 23.93
CA ILE A 495 6.95 -17.89 24.57
C ILE A 495 6.40 -17.86 25.99
N SER A 496 5.59 -18.84 26.32
CA SER A 496 5.13 -19.01 27.71
C SER A 496 6.34 -19.24 28.61
N LEU A 497 6.55 -18.35 29.57
CA LEU A 497 7.58 -18.55 30.62
C LEU A 497 7.43 -19.89 31.34
N ALA A 498 6.22 -20.46 31.38
CA ALA A 498 5.94 -21.78 31.91
C ALA A 498 6.65 -22.95 31.15
N VAL A 499 7.25 -22.69 30.00
CA VAL A 499 8.04 -23.67 29.23
C VAL A 499 9.53 -23.57 29.61
N LEU A 500 9.93 -22.49 30.31
CA LEU A 500 11.30 -22.24 30.73
C LEU A 500 11.57 -22.65 32.22
N THR A 501 10.52 -22.96 32.97
CA THR A 501 10.55 -23.53 34.29
C THR A 501 10.19 -25.03 34.27
#